data_f260fb38f33c7250d0b9ff7e7a42af09
#
_entry.id   f260fb38f33c7250d0b9ff7e7a42af09
#
_cell.length_a   1.000
_cell.length_b   1.000
_cell.length_c   1.000
_cell.angle_alpha   90.00
_cell.angle_beta   90.00
_cell.angle_gamma   90.00
#
_symmetry.space_group_name_H-M   'P 1'
#
loop_
_entity.id
_entity.type
_entity.pdbx_description
1 polymer ?
#
loop_
_entity_poly.entity_id
_entity_poly.type
_entity_poly.pdbx_seq_one_letter_code
_entity_poly.pdbx_strand_id
1 'polypeptide(L)'
;GTRAIVDGREAVFYLDPEEEQIRQAEAAQQTEQRLRSLLAEYKGRESVTKSGRKVNVYANIGSVSDVAYVLENDAEGIGLFRSEFLYLGRDSLPDETEQFNAYRQVLQMMAGKKVIIRTLDIGADKNVDYLGLGKEDNPAMGYRAIRICLEQPEIFKTQLRALLRAAKYGTLAIMYPMIISVEEVLDIQKIVAEVAKELEEEKLPYTIPEQGIMIETPAAVMMSEELAEHVDFFSIGTNDLTQYTLAIDRQNNRLDRFYNPHHEAVLRMIQMTVDGAHKHGKWVGICGELGADTTLTTRFVQMGIDELSVAPSMVLNVRSKICEME
;
A
#
# COMPACT_ATOMS: atom_id res chain seq x y z
N GLY A 1 -37.85 19.37 -1.45
CA GLY A 1 -36.94 18.22 -1.42
C GLY A 1 -36.92 17.62 -0.01
N THR A 2 -36.78 16.32 0.07
CA THR A 2 -36.63 15.57 1.31
C THR A 2 -35.30 15.92 1.97
N ARG A 3 -35.31 16.20 3.28
CA ARG A 3 -34.05 16.32 4.05
C ARG A 3 -33.46 14.95 4.29
N ALA A 4 -32.14 14.85 4.25
CA ALA A 4 -31.41 13.61 4.54
C ALA A 4 -30.11 13.90 5.31
N ILE A 5 -29.74 12.99 6.20
CA ILE A 5 -28.40 12.93 6.81
C ILE A 5 -27.69 11.71 6.21
N VAL A 6 -26.44 11.89 5.76
CA VAL A 6 -25.56 10.81 5.33
C VAL A 6 -24.41 10.75 6.33
N ASP A 7 -24.34 9.66 7.09
CA ASP A 7 -23.22 9.38 7.98
C ASP A 7 -22.31 8.33 7.36
N GLY A 8 -21.19 8.79 6.79
CA GLY A 8 -20.21 7.92 6.16
C GLY A 8 -19.37 7.09 7.14
N ARG A 9 -19.41 7.38 8.46
CA ARG A 9 -18.70 6.59 9.49
C ARG A 9 -19.50 5.35 9.86
N GLU A 10 -20.81 5.54 10.04
CA GLU A 10 -21.73 4.45 10.40
C GLU A 10 -22.30 3.75 9.16
N ALA A 11 -21.96 4.24 7.94
CA ALA A 11 -22.49 3.76 6.66
C ALA A 11 -24.04 3.75 6.62
N VAL A 12 -24.66 4.76 7.21
CA VAL A 12 -26.12 4.91 7.25
C VAL A 12 -26.57 6.25 6.70
N PHE A 13 -27.80 6.29 6.22
CA PHE A 13 -28.45 7.55 5.89
C PHE A 13 -29.86 7.57 6.48
N TYR A 14 -30.29 8.76 6.92
CA TYR A 14 -31.60 9.01 7.48
C TYR A 14 -32.39 9.88 6.50
N LEU A 15 -33.55 9.42 6.05
CA LEU A 15 -34.52 10.23 5.28
C LEU A 15 -35.50 10.88 6.23
N ASP A 16 -35.78 12.17 6.01
CA ASP A 16 -36.64 12.99 6.91
C ASP A 16 -36.25 12.85 8.40
N PRO A 17 -34.96 13.16 8.73
CA PRO A 17 -34.48 12.97 10.10
C PRO A 17 -35.22 13.87 11.10
N GLU A 18 -35.38 13.37 12.33
CA GLU A 18 -35.92 14.14 13.44
C GLU A 18 -34.95 15.28 13.82
N GLU A 19 -35.47 16.34 14.44
CA GLU A 19 -34.66 17.51 14.86
C GLU A 19 -33.48 17.14 15.76
N GLU A 20 -33.62 16.13 16.61
CA GLU A 20 -32.57 15.64 17.47
C GLU A 20 -31.43 14.99 16.64
N GLN A 21 -31.78 14.20 15.64
CA GLN A 21 -30.80 13.60 14.74
C GLN A 21 -30.04 14.66 13.92
N ILE A 22 -30.75 15.71 13.48
CA ILE A 22 -30.13 16.85 12.79
C ILE A 22 -29.14 17.55 13.71
N ARG A 23 -29.53 17.87 14.96
CA ARG A 23 -28.62 18.52 15.93
C ARG A 23 -27.36 17.68 16.22
N GLN A 24 -27.54 16.36 16.38
CA GLN A 24 -26.42 15.45 16.60
C GLN A 24 -25.47 15.42 15.39
N ALA A 25 -26.02 15.35 14.17
CA ALA A 25 -25.23 15.37 12.94
C ALA A 25 -24.48 16.70 12.73
N GLU A 26 -25.12 17.84 13.00
CA GLU A 26 -24.50 19.17 12.95
C GLU A 26 -23.38 19.32 13.98
N ALA A 27 -23.59 18.85 15.21
CA ALA A 27 -22.56 18.86 16.25
C ALA A 27 -21.36 17.97 15.88
N ALA A 28 -21.61 16.79 15.30
CA ALA A 28 -20.56 15.89 14.80
C ALA A 28 -19.78 16.56 13.66
N GLN A 29 -20.47 17.20 12.72
CA GLN A 29 -19.86 17.92 11.61
C GLN A 29 -18.98 19.08 12.09
N GLN A 30 -19.45 19.88 13.05
CA GLN A 30 -18.66 20.96 13.62
C GLN A 30 -17.41 20.44 14.33
N THR A 31 -17.54 19.34 15.06
CA THR A 31 -16.39 18.68 15.73
C THR A 31 -15.36 18.21 14.71
N GLU A 32 -15.81 17.58 13.63
CA GLU A 32 -14.94 17.13 12.55
C GLU A 32 -14.25 18.30 11.84
N GLN A 33 -14.99 19.38 11.58
CA GLN A 33 -14.43 20.57 10.94
C GLN A 33 -13.37 21.24 11.82
N ARG A 34 -13.62 21.29 13.13
CA ARG A 34 -12.63 21.79 14.10
C ARG A 34 -11.37 20.92 14.12
N LEU A 35 -11.54 19.59 14.13
CA LEU A 35 -10.41 18.67 14.08
C LEU A 35 -9.60 18.85 12.77
N ARG A 36 -10.27 18.95 11.64
CA ARG A 36 -9.61 19.23 10.34
C ARG A 36 -8.81 20.51 10.37
N SER A 37 -9.36 21.55 11.01
CA SER A 37 -8.63 22.83 11.14
C SER A 37 -7.39 22.71 12.00
N LEU A 38 -7.44 21.97 13.11
CA LEU A 38 -6.29 21.69 13.97
C LEU A 38 -5.23 20.86 13.23
N LEU A 39 -5.66 19.83 12.52
CA LEU A 39 -4.76 18.96 11.74
C LEU A 39 -4.09 19.73 10.58
N ALA A 40 -4.76 20.75 10.03
CA ALA A 40 -4.18 21.57 8.97
C ALA A 40 -2.90 22.30 9.41
N GLU A 41 -2.68 22.52 10.72
CA GLU A 41 -1.45 23.11 11.25
C GLU A 41 -0.23 22.22 11.05
N TYR A 42 -0.44 20.94 10.80
CA TYR A 42 0.63 19.97 10.50
C TYR A 42 1.00 19.90 9.01
N LYS A 43 0.28 20.60 8.12
CA LYS A 43 0.68 20.71 6.71
C LYS A 43 2.02 21.45 6.60
N GLY A 44 2.89 20.97 5.74
CA GLY A 44 4.24 21.49 5.52
C GLY A 44 5.23 21.16 6.63
N ARG A 45 4.83 20.41 7.67
CA ARG A 45 5.75 19.91 8.70
C ARG A 45 6.28 18.54 8.32
N GLU A 46 7.54 18.29 8.66
CA GLU A 46 8.08 16.93 8.59
C GLU A 46 7.48 16.06 9.71
N SER A 47 7.31 14.76 9.41
CA SER A 47 6.83 13.77 10.37
C SER A 47 7.98 13.29 11.25
N VAL A 48 8.31 14.10 12.27
CA VAL A 48 9.45 13.89 13.19
C VAL A 48 8.97 13.95 14.63
N THR A 49 9.41 12.99 15.45
CA THR A 49 9.15 13.01 16.91
C THR A 49 9.92 14.14 17.58
N LYS A 50 9.57 14.52 18.79
CA LYS A 50 10.30 15.54 19.57
C LYS A 50 11.75 15.12 19.84
N SER A 51 12.04 13.83 19.93
CA SER A 51 13.40 13.27 20.04
C SER A 51 14.19 13.31 18.72
N GLY A 52 13.58 13.74 17.61
CA GLY A 52 14.25 13.89 16.30
C GLY A 52 14.19 12.66 15.40
N ARG A 53 13.41 11.62 15.75
CA ARG A 53 13.21 10.45 14.87
C ARG A 53 12.23 10.78 13.76
N LYS A 54 12.67 10.64 12.51
CA LYS A 54 11.83 10.79 11.32
C LYS A 54 11.10 9.48 11.01
N VAL A 55 9.79 9.58 10.75
CA VAL A 55 8.96 8.50 10.24
C VAL A 55 8.14 9.05 9.08
N ASN A 56 8.39 8.58 7.87
CA ASN A 56 7.68 9.10 6.70
C ASN A 56 6.19 8.73 6.74
N VAL A 57 5.33 9.69 6.43
CA VAL A 57 3.88 9.45 6.32
C VAL A 57 3.49 9.59 4.86
N TYR A 58 3.24 8.45 4.23
CA TYR A 58 2.88 8.32 2.84
C TYR A 58 1.39 8.02 2.67
N ALA A 59 0.90 8.12 1.44
CA ALA A 59 -0.48 7.84 1.12
C ALA A 59 -0.62 6.54 0.31
N ASN A 60 -1.74 5.83 0.52
CA ASN A 60 -2.19 4.72 -0.31
C ASN A 60 -3.16 5.24 -1.37
N ILE A 61 -2.97 4.84 -2.63
CA ILE A 61 -3.86 5.18 -3.73
C ILE A 61 -4.26 3.96 -4.55
N GLY A 62 -5.42 4.04 -5.21
CA GLY A 62 -5.96 3.02 -6.10
C GLY A 62 -6.10 3.49 -7.55
N SER A 63 -5.88 4.78 -7.82
CA SER A 63 -5.99 5.36 -9.15
C SER A 63 -5.11 6.60 -9.32
N VAL A 64 -4.90 7.02 -10.57
CA VAL A 64 -4.16 8.26 -10.89
C VAL A 64 -4.88 9.50 -10.34
N SER A 65 -6.21 9.50 -10.33
CA SER A 65 -7.01 10.63 -9.83
C SER A 65 -6.83 10.89 -8.34
N ASP A 66 -6.44 9.88 -7.56
CA ASP A 66 -6.25 10.00 -6.11
C ASP A 66 -5.05 10.87 -5.74
N VAL A 67 -4.13 11.13 -6.68
CA VAL A 67 -2.94 11.99 -6.44
C VAL A 67 -3.35 13.39 -5.98
N ALA A 68 -4.47 13.91 -6.45
CA ALA A 68 -4.98 15.20 -6.00
C ALA A 68 -5.23 15.21 -4.47
N TYR A 69 -5.81 14.14 -3.93
CA TYR A 69 -6.05 13.99 -2.49
C TYR A 69 -4.75 13.78 -1.71
N VAL A 70 -3.77 13.08 -2.31
CA VAL A 70 -2.43 12.92 -1.72
C VAL A 70 -1.78 14.28 -1.49
N LEU A 71 -1.80 15.14 -2.50
CA LEU A 71 -1.22 16.49 -2.45
C LEU A 71 -2.02 17.41 -1.52
N GLU A 72 -3.35 17.34 -1.55
CA GLU A 72 -4.22 18.14 -0.67
C GLU A 72 -3.97 17.82 0.82
N ASN A 73 -3.71 16.55 1.16
CA ASN A 73 -3.41 16.11 2.52
C ASN A 73 -1.92 16.15 2.87
N ASP A 74 -1.10 16.70 1.97
CA ASP A 74 0.33 16.92 2.18
C ASP A 74 1.11 15.65 2.54
N ALA A 75 0.81 14.52 1.90
CA ALA A 75 1.58 13.30 2.10
C ALA A 75 3.03 13.48 1.61
N GLU A 76 3.97 12.87 2.30
CA GLU A 76 5.40 12.95 1.98
C GLU A 76 5.79 12.08 0.79
N GLY A 77 4.90 11.16 0.38
CA GLY A 77 5.04 10.26 -0.76
C GLY A 77 3.79 9.41 -0.97
N ILE A 78 3.88 8.46 -1.87
CA ILE A 78 2.91 7.37 -2.07
C ILE A 78 3.60 6.07 -1.68
N GLY A 79 3.15 5.43 -0.60
CA GLY A 79 3.74 4.19 -0.10
C GLY A 79 3.07 2.93 -0.67
N LEU A 80 1.88 3.08 -1.24
CA LEU A 80 1.22 2.02 -1.99
C LEU A 80 0.38 2.60 -3.12
N PHE A 81 0.85 2.43 -4.34
CA PHE A 81 0.02 2.59 -5.52
C PHE A 81 -0.37 1.21 -6.05
N ARG A 82 -1.66 0.89 -5.90
CA ARG A 82 -2.23 -0.37 -6.38
C ARG A 82 -2.42 -0.31 -7.89
N SER A 83 -1.64 -1.10 -8.64
CA SER A 83 -1.69 -1.10 -10.10
C SER A 83 -2.89 -1.87 -10.68
N GLU A 84 -3.66 -2.55 -9.86
CA GLU A 84 -4.79 -3.40 -10.26
C GLU A 84 -5.88 -2.64 -11.03
N PHE A 85 -6.04 -1.34 -10.79
CA PHE A 85 -7.01 -0.50 -11.52
C PHE A 85 -6.79 -0.53 -13.05
N LEU A 86 -5.55 -0.78 -13.49
CA LEU A 86 -5.23 -0.91 -14.92
C LEU A 86 -5.75 -2.20 -15.54
N TYR A 87 -6.02 -3.20 -14.71
CA TYR A 87 -6.43 -4.55 -15.13
C TYR A 87 -7.92 -4.81 -14.90
N LEU A 88 -8.58 -4.04 -14.04
CA LEU A 88 -9.98 -4.25 -13.69
C LEU A 88 -10.93 -3.53 -14.66
N GLY A 89 -12.14 -4.12 -14.87
CA GLY A 89 -13.20 -3.48 -15.65
C GLY A 89 -12.92 -3.40 -17.15
N ARG A 90 -12.15 -4.35 -17.69
CA ARG A 90 -11.76 -4.42 -19.10
C ARG A 90 -11.72 -5.87 -19.60
N ASP A 91 -11.65 -6.04 -20.92
CA ASP A 91 -11.70 -7.33 -21.61
C ASP A 91 -10.32 -7.83 -22.10
N SER A 92 -9.25 -7.08 -21.85
CA SER A 92 -7.90 -7.42 -22.31
C SER A 92 -6.82 -6.87 -21.38
N LEU A 93 -5.62 -7.45 -21.42
CA LEU A 93 -4.45 -6.96 -20.69
C LEU A 93 -4.12 -5.50 -21.07
N PRO A 94 -3.74 -4.65 -20.11
CA PRO A 94 -3.21 -3.32 -20.42
C PRO A 94 -1.86 -3.46 -21.14
N ASP A 95 -1.68 -2.70 -22.21
CA ASP A 95 -0.41 -2.70 -22.93
C ASP A 95 0.66 -1.88 -22.19
N GLU A 96 1.93 -1.99 -22.65
CA GLU A 96 3.06 -1.28 -22.07
C GLU A 96 2.88 0.25 -22.08
N THR A 97 2.32 0.79 -23.17
CA THR A 97 2.16 2.24 -23.34
C THR A 97 1.11 2.80 -22.38
N GLU A 98 0.01 2.09 -22.21
CA GLU A 98 -1.05 2.45 -21.27
C GLU A 98 -0.54 2.47 -19.83
N GLN A 99 0.15 1.41 -19.41
CA GLN A 99 0.75 1.30 -18.09
C GLN A 99 1.83 2.39 -17.87
N PHE A 100 2.72 2.57 -18.84
CA PHE A 100 3.76 3.60 -18.81
C PHE A 100 3.17 5.00 -18.63
N ASN A 101 2.12 5.35 -19.38
CA ASN A 101 1.50 6.66 -19.28
C ASN A 101 0.89 6.90 -17.90
N ALA A 102 0.22 5.91 -17.31
CA ALA A 102 -0.37 6.01 -15.99
C ALA A 102 0.73 6.21 -14.91
N TYR A 103 1.78 5.40 -14.92
CA TYR A 103 2.88 5.49 -13.96
C TYR A 103 3.65 6.80 -14.10
N ARG A 104 3.97 7.21 -15.34
CA ARG A 104 4.64 8.49 -15.61
C ARG A 104 3.83 9.67 -15.10
N GLN A 105 2.53 9.67 -15.33
CA GLN A 105 1.64 10.75 -14.89
C GLN A 105 1.69 10.94 -13.36
N VAL A 106 1.58 9.83 -12.61
CA VAL A 106 1.67 9.89 -11.14
C VAL A 106 3.03 10.41 -10.70
N LEU A 107 4.12 9.91 -11.27
CA LEU A 107 5.47 10.34 -10.92
C LEU A 107 5.70 11.83 -11.17
N GLN A 108 5.21 12.34 -12.31
CA GLN A 108 5.29 13.76 -12.64
C GLN A 108 4.45 14.62 -11.68
N MET A 109 3.22 14.20 -11.35
CA MET A 109 2.35 14.91 -10.41
C MET A 109 2.94 14.96 -9.00
N MET A 110 3.66 13.90 -8.58
CA MET A 110 4.30 13.85 -7.27
C MET A 110 5.60 14.67 -7.16
N ALA A 111 6.07 15.25 -8.27
CA ALA A 111 7.16 16.24 -8.30
C ALA A 111 8.41 15.84 -7.49
N GLY A 112 8.88 14.63 -7.66
CA GLY A 112 10.08 14.08 -6.99
C GLY A 112 9.83 13.41 -5.64
N LYS A 113 8.65 13.53 -5.05
CA LYS A 113 8.27 12.71 -3.89
C LYS A 113 8.23 11.23 -4.28
N LYS A 114 8.65 10.34 -3.36
CA LYS A 114 8.71 8.89 -3.62
C LYS A 114 7.32 8.32 -3.93
N VAL A 115 7.27 7.44 -4.92
CA VAL A 115 6.07 6.67 -5.29
C VAL A 115 6.44 5.20 -5.32
N ILE A 116 5.81 4.40 -4.47
CA ILE A 116 5.97 2.95 -4.45
C ILE A 116 4.81 2.33 -5.23
N ILE A 117 5.12 1.67 -6.34
CA ILE A 117 4.13 1.00 -7.17
C ILE A 117 4.21 -0.51 -6.92
N ARG A 118 3.10 -1.08 -6.47
CA ARG A 118 2.95 -2.52 -6.33
C ARG A 118 2.66 -3.15 -7.69
N THR A 119 3.41 -4.20 -8.03
CA THR A 119 3.11 -5.00 -9.22
C THR A 119 1.78 -5.73 -9.06
N LEU A 120 1.31 -6.35 -10.14
CA LEU A 120 0.03 -7.04 -10.20
C LEU A 120 -0.25 -7.90 -8.94
N ASP A 121 -1.38 -7.61 -8.27
CA ASP A 121 -1.90 -8.39 -7.15
C ASP A 121 -3.38 -8.75 -7.38
N ILE A 122 -3.61 -9.59 -8.39
CA ILE A 122 -4.92 -10.12 -8.76
C ILE A 122 -4.92 -11.63 -8.53
N GLY A 123 -6.05 -12.16 -8.10
CA GLY A 123 -6.34 -13.58 -7.96
C GLY A 123 -7.73 -13.90 -8.47
N ALA A 124 -8.16 -15.16 -8.30
CA ALA A 124 -9.47 -15.64 -8.76
C ALA A 124 -10.68 -14.98 -8.06
N ASP A 125 -10.45 -14.20 -7.01
CA ASP A 125 -11.45 -13.37 -6.32
C ASP A 125 -11.86 -12.13 -7.13
N LYS A 126 -11.08 -11.78 -8.14
CA LYS A 126 -11.37 -10.66 -9.06
C LYS A 126 -11.91 -11.22 -10.38
N ASN A 127 -12.97 -10.63 -10.87
CA ASN A 127 -13.56 -10.99 -12.16
C ASN A 127 -12.69 -10.43 -13.30
N VAL A 128 -11.64 -11.16 -13.66
CA VAL A 128 -10.71 -10.81 -14.75
C VAL A 128 -10.58 -12.02 -15.68
N ASP A 129 -11.62 -12.24 -16.49
CA ASP A 129 -11.79 -13.44 -17.33
C ASP A 129 -10.63 -13.68 -18.31
N TYR A 130 -10.05 -12.59 -18.84
CA TYR A 130 -8.93 -12.67 -19.80
C TYR A 130 -7.60 -13.17 -19.20
N LEU A 131 -7.48 -13.25 -17.86
CA LEU A 131 -6.32 -13.88 -17.20
C LEU A 131 -6.47 -15.40 -17.11
N GLY A 132 -7.66 -15.96 -17.38
CA GLY A 132 -7.90 -17.39 -17.38
C GLY A 132 -7.70 -18.09 -16.02
N LEU A 133 -7.85 -17.35 -14.93
CA LEU A 133 -7.53 -17.86 -13.58
C LEU A 133 -8.47 -18.98 -13.10
N GLY A 134 -9.66 -19.13 -13.74
CA GLY A 134 -10.65 -20.10 -13.32
C GLY A 134 -11.27 -19.78 -11.96
N LYS A 135 -11.98 -20.77 -11.39
CA LYS A 135 -12.57 -20.65 -10.06
C LYS A 135 -11.73 -21.43 -9.06
N GLU A 136 -11.37 -20.83 -7.96
CA GLU A 136 -10.64 -21.44 -6.84
C GLU A 136 -11.49 -21.46 -5.57
N ASP A 137 -11.35 -22.48 -4.75
CA ASP A 137 -12.06 -22.58 -3.47
C ASP A 137 -11.49 -21.58 -2.43
N ASN A 138 -10.19 -21.27 -2.51
CA ASN A 138 -9.49 -20.38 -1.61
C ASN A 138 -8.62 -19.37 -2.38
N PRO A 139 -9.22 -18.38 -3.07
CA PRO A 139 -8.47 -17.45 -3.94
C PRO A 139 -7.35 -16.69 -3.24
N ALA A 140 -7.54 -16.38 -1.95
CA ALA A 140 -6.52 -15.67 -1.16
C ALA A 140 -5.21 -16.48 -1.00
N MET A 141 -5.29 -17.82 -1.04
CA MET A 141 -4.14 -18.74 -0.96
C MET A 141 -3.81 -19.38 -2.32
N GLY A 142 -4.49 -18.95 -3.37
CA GLY A 142 -4.44 -19.57 -4.69
C GLY A 142 -3.40 -19.00 -5.64
N TYR A 143 -3.68 -19.12 -6.92
CA TYR A 143 -2.88 -18.62 -8.03
C TYR A 143 -3.11 -17.12 -8.21
N ARG A 144 -2.29 -16.32 -7.56
CA ARG A 144 -2.43 -14.85 -7.52
C ARG A 144 -1.08 -14.14 -7.49
N ALA A 145 -1.11 -12.85 -7.79
CA ALA A 145 -0.01 -11.92 -7.61
C ALA A 145 1.29 -12.38 -8.27
N ILE A 146 2.39 -12.44 -7.53
CA ILE A 146 3.70 -12.83 -8.05
C ILE A 146 3.70 -14.24 -8.66
N ARG A 147 2.85 -15.13 -8.18
CA ARG A 147 2.72 -16.50 -8.75
C ARG A 147 2.29 -16.45 -10.21
N ILE A 148 1.33 -15.58 -10.55
CA ILE A 148 0.93 -15.32 -11.93
C ILE A 148 2.10 -14.73 -12.70
N CYS A 149 2.77 -13.73 -12.15
CA CYS A 149 3.86 -13.01 -12.79
C CYS A 149 5.04 -13.92 -13.16
N LEU A 150 5.39 -14.87 -12.29
CA LEU A 150 6.49 -15.80 -12.53
C LEU A 150 6.15 -16.91 -13.52
N GLU A 151 4.89 -17.38 -13.54
CA GLU A 151 4.46 -18.41 -14.51
C GLU A 151 4.02 -17.83 -15.86
N GLN A 152 3.61 -16.57 -15.91
CA GLN A 152 3.25 -15.84 -17.12
C GLN A 152 4.16 -14.62 -17.30
N PRO A 153 5.46 -14.84 -17.60
CA PRO A 153 6.47 -13.78 -17.59
C PRO A 153 6.19 -12.65 -18.58
N GLU A 154 5.46 -12.88 -19.66
CA GLU A 154 5.10 -11.85 -20.65
C GLU A 154 4.20 -10.75 -20.03
N ILE A 155 3.26 -11.13 -19.15
CA ILE A 155 2.44 -10.17 -18.41
C ILE A 155 3.32 -9.34 -17.49
N PHE A 156 4.23 -9.99 -16.78
CA PHE A 156 5.13 -9.35 -15.84
C PHE A 156 6.14 -8.45 -16.54
N LYS A 157 6.76 -8.92 -17.63
CA LYS A 157 7.69 -8.12 -18.44
C LYS A 157 7.03 -6.86 -18.98
N THR A 158 5.80 -6.94 -19.48
CA THR A 158 5.05 -5.77 -19.95
C THR A 158 4.90 -4.72 -18.84
N GLN A 159 4.56 -5.13 -17.61
CA GLN A 159 4.46 -4.22 -16.48
C GLN A 159 5.84 -3.65 -16.08
N LEU A 160 6.87 -4.49 -15.99
CA LEU A 160 8.22 -4.08 -15.64
C LEU A 160 8.82 -3.11 -16.67
N ARG A 161 8.63 -3.36 -17.97
CA ARG A 161 9.05 -2.43 -19.04
C ARG A 161 8.44 -1.04 -18.83
N ALA A 162 7.13 -0.98 -18.57
CA ALA A 162 6.43 0.26 -18.28
C ALA A 162 6.98 0.96 -17.02
N LEU A 163 7.23 0.22 -15.94
CA LEU A 163 7.77 0.74 -14.68
C LEU A 163 9.18 1.28 -14.83
N LEU A 164 10.10 0.50 -15.42
CA LEU A 164 11.50 0.91 -15.61
C LEU A 164 11.62 2.15 -16.52
N ARG A 165 10.79 2.27 -17.54
CA ARG A 165 10.69 3.47 -18.39
C ARG A 165 10.13 4.66 -17.64
N ALA A 166 9.07 4.45 -16.84
CA ALA A 166 8.44 5.51 -16.04
C ALA A 166 9.37 6.04 -14.95
N ALA A 167 10.29 5.24 -14.43
CA ALA A 167 11.26 5.63 -13.41
C ALA A 167 12.17 6.81 -13.81
N LYS A 168 12.25 7.14 -15.09
CA LYS A 168 12.95 8.35 -15.60
C LYS A 168 12.23 9.66 -15.23
N TYR A 169 10.98 9.60 -14.81
CA TYR A 169 10.11 10.79 -14.65
C TYR A 169 9.84 11.17 -13.18
N GLY A 170 10.45 10.46 -12.23
CA GLY A 170 10.31 10.76 -10.81
C GLY A 170 11.00 9.72 -9.93
N THR A 171 10.79 9.79 -8.64
CA THR A 171 11.37 8.87 -7.64
C THR A 171 10.44 7.66 -7.48
N LEU A 172 10.67 6.62 -8.27
CA LEU A 172 9.93 5.36 -8.24
C LEU A 172 10.60 4.35 -7.31
N ALA A 173 9.80 3.55 -6.63
CA ALA A 173 10.19 2.24 -6.09
C ALA A 173 9.18 1.18 -6.55
N ILE A 174 9.63 -0.05 -6.79
CA ILE A 174 8.77 -1.18 -7.17
C ILE A 174 8.62 -2.09 -5.96
N MET A 175 7.40 -2.56 -5.71
CA MET A 175 7.08 -3.48 -4.62
C MET A 175 6.41 -4.74 -5.15
N TYR A 176 6.96 -5.91 -4.81
CA TYR A 176 6.45 -7.22 -5.24
C TYR A 176 5.59 -7.85 -4.14
N PRO A 177 4.31 -8.19 -4.42
CA PRO A 177 3.39 -8.77 -3.43
C PRO A 177 3.54 -10.29 -3.31
N MET A 178 3.01 -10.85 -2.21
CA MET A 178 2.82 -12.29 -1.98
C MET A 178 4.10 -13.15 -2.02
N ILE A 179 5.22 -12.57 -1.63
CA ILE A 179 6.52 -13.27 -1.55
C ILE A 179 6.51 -14.28 -0.39
N ILE A 180 7.10 -15.45 -0.62
CA ILE A 180 7.27 -16.50 0.39
C ILE A 180 8.70 -17.03 0.50
N SER A 181 9.58 -16.73 -0.46
CA SER A 181 10.96 -17.26 -0.48
C SER A 181 11.96 -16.32 -1.14
N VAL A 182 13.25 -16.57 -0.89
CA VAL A 182 14.37 -15.90 -1.55
C VAL A 182 14.44 -16.26 -3.04
N GLU A 183 14.10 -17.49 -3.40
CA GLU A 183 14.10 -17.97 -4.79
C GLU A 183 13.15 -17.13 -5.66
N GLU A 184 11.95 -16.79 -5.16
CA GLU A 184 11.03 -15.91 -5.88
C GLU A 184 11.65 -14.53 -6.15
N VAL A 185 12.37 -13.95 -5.17
CA VAL A 185 13.05 -12.67 -5.33
C VAL A 185 14.16 -12.76 -6.37
N LEU A 186 14.94 -13.84 -6.35
CA LEU A 186 16.02 -14.08 -7.34
C LEU A 186 15.44 -14.27 -8.75
N ASP A 187 14.32 -14.93 -8.90
CA ASP A 187 13.64 -15.10 -10.19
C ASP A 187 13.09 -13.77 -10.71
N ILE A 188 12.51 -12.95 -9.84
CA ILE A 188 12.11 -11.57 -10.17
C ILE A 188 13.32 -10.76 -10.68
N GLN A 189 14.45 -10.80 -9.98
CA GLN A 189 15.66 -10.07 -10.37
C GLN A 189 16.19 -10.50 -11.74
N LYS A 190 16.11 -11.79 -12.09
CA LYS A 190 16.45 -12.28 -13.43
C LYS A 190 15.57 -11.65 -14.50
N ILE A 191 14.23 -11.65 -14.28
CA ILE A 191 13.28 -11.06 -15.21
C ILE A 191 13.50 -9.53 -15.35
N VAL A 192 13.78 -8.83 -14.25
CA VAL A 192 14.12 -7.40 -14.29
C VAL A 192 15.38 -7.15 -15.11
N ALA A 193 16.42 -7.99 -14.96
CA ALA A 193 17.64 -7.87 -15.73
C ALA A 193 17.43 -8.16 -17.23
N GLU A 194 16.58 -9.14 -17.57
CA GLU A 194 16.18 -9.40 -18.97
C GLU A 194 15.45 -8.19 -19.56
N VAL A 195 14.47 -7.64 -18.84
CA VAL A 195 13.72 -6.45 -19.29
C VAL A 195 14.64 -5.24 -19.46
N ALA A 196 15.58 -5.01 -18.54
CA ALA A 196 16.54 -3.92 -18.67
C ALA A 196 17.40 -4.08 -19.93
N LYS A 197 17.85 -5.30 -20.22
CA LYS A 197 18.61 -5.62 -21.44
C LYS A 197 17.79 -5.40 -22.72
N GLU A 198 16.53 -5.83 -22.74
CA GLU A 198 15.61 -5.59 -23.87
C GLU A 198 15.45 -4.08 -24.15
N LEU A 199 15.21 -3.28 -23.10
CA LEU A 199 15.09 -1.83 -23.22
C LEU A 199 16.36 -1.16 -23.72
N GLU A 200 17.53 -1.65 -23.30
CA GLU A 200 18.84 -1.16 -23.76
C GLU A 200 19.07 -1.48 -25.25
N GLU A 201 18.78 -2.70 -25.69
CA GLU A 201 18.87 -3.12 -27.10
C GLU A 201 17.92 -2.30 -28.00
N GLU A 202 16.71 -1.99 -27.51
CA GLU A 202 15.73 -1.13 -28.19
C GLU A 202 16.06 0.37 -28.10
N LYS A 203 17.09 0.76 -27.33
CA LYS A 203 17.48 2.15 -27.06
C LYS A 203 16.38 2.98 -26.41
N LEU A 204 15.52 2.35 -25.63
CA LEU A 204 14.50 3.02 -24.86
C LEU A 204 15.08 3.50 -23.51
N PRO A 205 14.82 4.75 -23.11
CA PRO A 205 15.32 5.28 -21.85
C PRO A 205 14.63 4.61 -20.65
N TYR A 206 15.42 4.11 -19.70
CA TYR A 206 14.94 3.48 -18.48
C TYR A 206 15.86 3.79 -17.28
N THR A 207 15.39 3.47 -16.10
CA THR A 207 16.15 3.45 -14.85
C THR A 207 15.67 2.27 -14.04
N ILE A 208 16.58 1.55 -13.38
CA ILE A 208 16.24 0.52 -12.38
C ILE A 208 16.05 1.26 -11.04
N PRO A 209 14.81 1.32 -10.51
CA PRO A 209 14.52 1.99 -9.25
C PRO A 209 14.83 1.09 -8.05
N GLU A 210 14.63 1.59 -6.82
CA GLU A 210 14.57 0.74 -5.64
C GLU A 210 13.54 -0.38 -5.82
N GLN A 211 13.87 -1.58 -5.34
CA GLN A 211 13.01 -2.75 -5.41
C GLN A 211 12.84 -3.35 -4.02
N GLY A 212 11.61 -3.45 -3.60
CA GLY A 212 11.23 -4.03 -2.33
C GLY A 212 10.14 -5.08 -2.46
N ILE A 213 9.80 -5.68 -1.34
CA ILE A 213 8.75 -6.70 -1.27
C ILE A 213 7.71 -6.35 -0.23
N MET A 214 6.49 -6.83 -0.45
CA MET A 214 5.45 -6.80 0.56
C MET A 214 5.63 -8.00 1.49
N ILE A 215 5.78 -7.71 2.78
CA ILE A 215 5.78 -8.73 3.83
C ILE A 215 4.34 -8.90 4.30
N GLU A 216 3.69 -9.92 3.80
CA GLU A 216 2.26 -10.16 4.07
C GLU A 216 1.93 -11.64 4.26
N THR A 217 2.95 -12.50 4.16
CA THR A 217 2.84 -13.92 4.47
C THR A 217 3.67 -14.26 5.70
N PRO A 218 3.24 -15.18 6.57
CA PRO A 218 4.06 -15.65 7.70
C PRO A 218 5.42 -16.21 7.25
N ALA A 219 5.49 -16.82 6.07
CA ALA A 219 6.74 -17.32 5.50
C ALA A 219 7.75 -16.18 5.28
N ALA A 220 7.31 -15.07 4.65
CA ALA A 220 8.19 -13.92 4.42
C ALA A 220 8.65 -13.28 5.73
N VAL A 221 7.82 -13.25 6.76
CA VAL A 221 8.22 -12.78 8.11
C VAL A 221 9.35 -13.65 8.66
N MET A 222 9.19 -14.97 8.63
CA MET A 222 10.19 -15.91 9.14
C MET A 222 11.52 -15.85 8.39
N MET A 223 11.49 -15.50 7.10
CA MET A 223 12.64 -15.36 6.22
C MET A 223 13.08 -13.91 6.02
N SER A 224 12.63 -12.99 6.89
CA SER A 224 12.85 -11.56 6.69
C SER A 224 14.32 -11.14 6.70
N GLU A 225 15.18 -11.82 7.47
CA GLU A 225 16.61 -11.54 7.49
C GLU A 225 17.27 -11.91 6.16
N GLU A 226 17.02 -13.13 5.66
CA GLU A 226 17.56 -13.62 4.39
C GLU A 226 16.98 -12.82 3.18
N LEU A 227 15.69 -12.50 3.22
CA LEU A 227 15.07 -11.69 2.17
C LEU A 227 15.65 -10.27 2.11
N ALA A 228 16.01 -9.68 3.25
CA ALA A 228 16.59 -8.34 3.33
C ALA A 228 17.95 -8.21 2.62
N GLU A 229 18.70 -9.31 2.44
CA GLU A 229 19.95 -9.31 1.66
C GLU A 229 19.73 -9.00 0.17
N HIS A 230 18.51 -9.28 -0.34
CA HIS A 230 18.22 -9.27 -1.76
C HIS A 230 17.34 -8.10 -2.22
N VAL A 231 16.82 -7.28 -1.30
CA VAL A 231 15.93 -6.17 -1.63
C VAL A 231 16.36 -4.86 -0.96
N ASP A 232 15.75 -3.75 -1.37
CA ASP A 232 16.08 -2.42 -0.84
C ASP A 232 15.21 -2.04 0.34
N PHE A 233 13.99 -2.58 0.44
CA PHE A 233 13.04 -2.27 1.52
C PHE A 233 11.97 -3.34 1.69
N PHE A 234 11.29 -3.27 2.83
CA PHE A 234 10.06 -3.99 3.10
C PHE A 234 8.87 -3.05 3.31
N SER A 235 7.70 -3.47 2.86
CA SER A 235 6.43 -2.84 3.21
C SER A 235 5.48 -3.92 3.75
N ILE A 236 5.01 -3.75 4.98
CA ILE A 236 4.19 -4.77 5.65
C ILE A 236 2.74 -4.60 5.24
N GLY A 237 2.20 -5.61 4.54
CA GLY A 237 0.78 -5.73 4.18
C GLY A 237 -0.02 -6.33 5.34
N THR A 238 -0.37 -5.51 6.33
CA THR A 238 -0.94 -5.99 7.60
C THR A 238 -2.29 -6.69 7.45
N ASN A 239 -3.08 -6.38 6.42
CA ASN A 239 -4.37 -7.01 6.18
C ASN A 239 -4.22 -8.50 5.84
N ASP A 240 -3.39 -8.82 4.85
CA ASP A 240 -3.14 -10.20 4.44
C ASP A 240 -2.26 -10.92 5.47
N LEU A 241 -1.29 -10.24 6.09
CA LEU A 241 -0.52 -10.82 7.19
C LEU A 241 -1.43 -11.26 8.35
N THR A 242 -2.40 -10.43 8.75
CA THR A 242 -3.37 -10.79 9.80
C THR A 242 -4.22 -11.98 9.36
N GLN A 243 -4.75 -11.95 8.14
CA GLN A 243 -5.56 -13.02 7.58
C GLN A 243 -4.84 -14.37 7.61
N TYR A 244 -3.61 -14.43 7.13
CA TYR A 244 -2.83 -15.68 7.07
C TYR A 244 -2.32 -16.12 8.44
N THR A 245 -1.94 -15.19 9.31
CA THR A 245 -1.48 -15.50 10.67
C THR A 245 -2.59 -16.09 11.53
N LEU A 246 -3.80 -15.53 11.44
CA LEU A 246 -4.94 -15.98 12.24
C LEU A 246 -5.76 -17.06 11.53
N ALA A 247 -5.44 -17.41 10.27
CA ALA A 247 -6.20 -18.33 9.43
C ALA A 247 -7.69 -17.92 9.31
N ILE A 248 -7.95 -16.63 9.10
CA ILE A 248 -9.29 -16.05 9.03
C ILE A 248 -9.44 -15.32 7.70
N ASP A 249 -10.47 -15.70 6.92
CA ASP A 249 -10.86 -14.95 5.74
C ASP A 249 -11.53 -13.63 6.16
N ARG A 250 -10.83 -12.50 5.92
CA ARG A 250 -11.30 -11.15 6.26
C ARG A 250 -12.52 -10.68 5.47
N GLN A 251 -12.88 -11.39 4.39
CA GLN A 251 -14.08 -11.11 3.61
C GLN A 251 -15.31 -11.84 4.13
N ASN A 252 -15.15 -12.73 5.10
CA ASN A 252 -16.24 -13.50 5.68
C ASN A 252 -16.78 -12.83 6.95
N ASN A 253 -17.85 -12.05 6.83
CA ASN A 253 -18.50 -11.32 7.94
C ASN A 253 -18.87 -12.20 9.14
N ARG A 254 -18.99 -13.52 8.96
CA ARG A 254 -19.25 -14.47 10.08
C ARG A 254 -18.06 -14.59 11.01
N LEU A 255 -16.86 -14.19 10.57
CA LEU A 255 -15.60 -14.29 11.30
C LEU A 255 -15.17 -12.96 11.93
N ASP A 256 -15.90 -11.86 11.76
CA ASP A 256 -15.51 -10.52 12.22
C ASP A 256 -15.12 -10.50 13.69
N ARG A 257 -15.86 -11.22 14.56
CA ARG A 257 -15.55 -11.30 15.99
C ARG A 257 -14.22 -12.00 16.31
N PHE A 258 -13.67 -12.77 15.38
CA PHE A 258 -12.41 -13.48 15.53
C PHE A 258 -11.24 -12.76 14.85
N TYR A 259 -11.55 -11.88 13.88
CA TYR A 259 -10.56 -11.09 13.18
C TYR A 259 -10.10 -9.93 14.07
N ASN A 260 -8.93 -10.08 14.64
CA ASN A 260 -8.32 -9.06 15.50
C ASN A 260 -6.98 -8.61 14.92
N PRO A 261 -6.92 -7.48 14.21
CA PRO A 261 -5.67 -6.95 13.66
C PRO A 261 -4.67 -6.50 14.73
N HIS A 262 -5.13 -6.24 15.98
CA HIS A 262 -4.26 -5.93 17.13
C HIS A 262 -3.73 -7.20 17.83
N HIS A 263 -3.94 -8.38 17.24
CA HIS A 263 -3.50 -9.64 17.86
C HIS A 263 -1.99 -9.64 18.05
N GLU A 264 -1.54 -10.03 19.24
CA GLU A 264 -0.12 -9.97 19.64
C GLU A 264 0.78 -10.77 18.70
N ALA A 265 0.30 -11.86 18.12
CA ALA A 265 1.07 -12.62 17.13
C ALA A 265 1.39 -11.77 15.88
N VAL A 266 0.44 -10.96 15.40
CA VAL A 266 0.65 -10.05 14.25
C VAL A 266 1.66 -8.97 14.62
N LEU A 267 1.52 -8.37 15.81
CA LEU A 267 2.44 -7.32 16.27
C LEU A 267 3.86 -7.86 16.48
N ARG A 268 4.01 -9.10 16.95
CA ARG A 268 5.33 -9.77 17.03
C ARG A 268 5.93 -10.04 15.65
N MET A 269 5.12 -10.43 14.66
CA MET A 269 5.57 -10.62 13.30
C MET A 269 6.04 -9.31 12.66
N ILE A 270 5.36 -8.20 12.95
CA ILE A 270 5.83 -6.86 12.54
C ILE A 270 7.22 -6.57 13.13
N GLN A 271 7.41 -6.81 14.44
CA GLN A 271 8.72 -6.62 15.09
C GLN A 271 9.81 -7.50 14.47
N MET A 272 9.52 -8.79 14.24
CA MET A 272 10.47 -9.71 13.60
C MET A 272 10.89 -9.22 12.21
N THR A 273 9.94 -8.70 11.43
CA THR A 273 10.22 -8.13 10.11
C THR A 273 11.16 -6.94 10.20
N VAL A 274 10.90 -6.01 11.14
CA VAL A 274 11.75 -4.83 11.37
C VAL A 274 13.15 -5.25 11.78
N ASP A 275 13.27 -6.17 12.73
CA ASP A 275 14.56 -6.65 13.24
C ASP A 275 15.38 -7.32 12.12
N GLY A 276 14.73 -8.16 11.27
CA GLY A 276 15.38 -8.80 10.13
C GLY A 276 15.89 -7.78 9.10
N ALA A 277 15.06 -6.81 8.73
CA ALA A 277 15.42 -5.77 7.76
C ALA A 277 16.56 -4.87 8.26
N HIS A 278 16.46 -4.39 9.51
CA HIS A 278 17.43 -3.44 10.07
C HIS A 278 18.82 -4.04 10.26
N LYS A 279 18.95 -5.38 10.44
CA LYS A 279 20.26 -6.06 10.42
C LYS A 279 21.03 -5.82 9.13
N HIS A 280 20.33 -5.65 8.02
CA HIS A 280 20.89 -5.38 6.69
C HIS A 280 20.76 -3.91 6.26
N GLY A 281 20.38 -3.01 7.20
CA GLY A 281 20.23 -1.58 6.93
C GLY A 281 19.08 -1.24 5.98
N LYS A 282 18.05 -2.11 5.88
CA LYS A 282 16.89 -1.89 5.02
C LYS A 282 15.76 -1.25 5.82
N TRP A 283 15.11 -0.25 5.22
CA TRP A 283 13.98 0.41 5.85
C TRP A 283 12.68 -0.42 5.73
N VAL A 284 11.77 -0.22 6.68
CA VAL A 284 10.50 -0.95 6.75
C VAL A 284 9.34 0.00 6.90
N GLY A 285 8.35 -0.14 6.00
CA GLY A 285 7.07 0.55 6.07
C GLY A 285 5.90 -0.36 6.40
N ILE A 286 4.75 0.25 6.71
CA ILE A 286 3.45 -0.41 6.82
C ILE A 286 2.50 0.24 5.83
N CYS A 287 1.90 -0.56 4.93
CA CYS A 287 0.92 -0.07 3.96
C CYS A 287 -0.50 -0.65 4.15
N GLY A 288 -0.68 -1.56 5.10
CA GLY A 288 -1.99 -2.07 5.50
C GLY A 288 -2.77 -1.11 6.39
N GLU A 289 -4.02 -1.45 6.68
CA GLU A 289 -4.95 -0.59 7.45
C GLU A 289 -4.46 -0.25 8.85
N LEU A 290 -3.66 -1.13 9.49
CA LEU A 290 -3.06 -0.85 10.80
C LEU A 290 -2.16 0.39 10.79
N GLY A 291 -1.58 0.77 9.66
CA GLY A 291 -0.78 1.99 9.54
C GLY A 291 -1.55 3.27 9.89
N ALA A 292 -2.87 3.27 9.67
CA ALA A 292 -3.76 4.39 9.99
C ALA A 292 -4.27 4.38 11.44
N ASP A 293 -4.05 3.32 12.18
CA ASP A 293 -4.48 3.21 13.57
C ASP A 293 -3.57 4.00 14.50
N THR A 294 -4.03 5.19 14.87
CA THR A 294 -3.27 6.11 15.72
C THR A 294 -3.04 5.58 17.14
N THR A 295 -3.76 4.55 17.58
CA THR A 295 -3.52 3.90 18.88
C THR A 295 -2.25 3.04 18.85
N LEU A 296 -1.86 2.55 17.68
CA LEU A 296 -0.65 1.76 17.46
C LEU A 296 0.54 2.57 16.97
N THR A 297 0.36 3.82 16.51
CA THR A 297 1.44 4.65 15.95
C THR A 297 2.66 4.68 16.88
N THR A 298 2.47 4.92 18.18
CA THR A 298 3.57 4.96 19.16
C THR A 298 4.32 3.62 19.20
N ARG A 299 3.60 2.51 19.20
CA ARG A 299 4.20 1.17 19.21
C ARG A 299 4.99 0.90 17.94
N PHE A 300 4.46 1.27 16.78
CA PHE A 300 5.17 1.11 15.49
C PHE A 300 6.46 1.92 15.43
N VAL A 301 6.42 3.17 15.87
CA VAL A 301 7.63 4.01 15.94
C VAL A 301 8.66 3.38 16.89
N GLN A 302 8.24 2.88 18.05
CA GLN A 302 9.13 2.19 19.00
C GLN A 302 9.70 0.88 18.46
N MET A 303 8.94 0.13 17.66
CA MET A 303 9.40 -1.08 16.98
C MET A 303 10.48 -0.80 15.93
N GLY A 304 10.56 0.41 15.41
CA GLY A 304 11.52 0.75 14.38
C GLY A 304 10.91 0.99 12.99
N ILE A 305 9.60 1.06 12.85
CA ILE A 305 8.97 1.37 11.57
C ILE A 305 9.45 2.74 11.05
N ASP A 306 9.83 2.79 9.78
CA ASP A 306 10.42 3.95 9.10
C ASP A 306 9.38 4.72 8.27
N GLU A 307 8.27 4.05 7.91
CA GLU A 307 7.24 4.62 7.05
C GLU A 307 5.85 4.07 7.41
N LEU A 308 4.85 4.96 7.41
CA LEU A 308 3.44 4.59 7.54
C LEU A 308 2.67 5.11 6.33
N SER A 309 2.13 4.19 5.52
CA SER A 309 1.32 4.51 4.34
C SER A 309 -0.15 4.28 4.61
N VAL A 310 -0.93 5.35 4.49
CA VAL A 310 -2.31 5.39 4.94
C VAL A 310 -3.24 5.98 3.88
N ALA A 311 -4.55 5.90 4.08
CA ALA A 311 -5.48 6.63 3.23
C ALA A 311 -5.13 8.14 3.27
N PRO A 312 -5.23 8.89 2.16
CA PRO A 312 -4.85 10.32 2.13
C PRO A 312 -5.48 11.14 3.26
N SER A 313 -6.73 10.89 3.62
CA SER A 313 -7.44 11.55 4.70
C SER A 313 -6.84 11.32 6.10
N MET A 314 -6.03 10.28 6.28
CA MET A 314 -5.42 9.92 7.57
C MET A 314 -3.99 10.45 7.74
N VAL A 315 -3.39 10.99 6.68
CA VAL A 315 -1.99 11.47 6.68
C VAL A 315 -1.73 12.46 7.82
N LEU A 316 -2.55 13.48 7.94
CA LEU A 316 -2.35 14.52 8.97
C LEU A 316 -2.62 14.00 10.39
N ASN A 317 -3.54 13.04 10.55
CA ASN A 317 -3.80 12.39 11.84
C ASN A 317 -2.57 11.63 12.33
N VAL A 318 -1.97 10.82 11.45
CA VAL A 318 -0.76 10.05 11.80
C VAL A 318 0.43 10.97 12.03
N ARG A 319 0.63 11.99 11.16
CA ARG A 319 1.68 12.99 11.33
C ARG A 319 1.57 13.72 12.67
N SER A 320 0.37 14.21 13.04
CA SER A 320 0.17 14.89 14.32
C SER A 320 0.56 13.98 15.48
N LYS A 321 0.17 12.70 15.43
CA LYS A 321 0.52 11.72 16.46
C LYS A 321 2.03 11.53 16.58
N ILE A 322 2.75 11.42 15.47
CA ILE A 322 4.23 11.29 15.46
C ILE A 322 4.86 12.55 16.04
N CYS A 323 4.44 13.74 15.61
CA CYS A 323 5.01 15.01 16.08
C CYS A 323 4.77 15.28 17.58
N GLU A 324 3.76 14.67 18.19
CA GLU A 324 3.46 14.78 19.63
C GLU A 324 4.27 13.81 20.50
N MET A 325 4.90 12.80 19.90
CA MET A 325 5.71 11.78 20.62
C MET A 325 7.02 12.39 21.12
N GLU A 326 7.49 11.87 22.28
CA GLU A 326 8.78 12.22 22.86
C GLU A 326 9.96 11.66 22.03
#